data_46dbda070509e23d4bcfb12111f07183
#
_entry.id   46dbda070509e23d4bcfb12111f07183
#
_cell.length_a   1.000
_cell.length_b   1.000
_cell.length_c   1.000
_cell.angle_alpha   90.00
_cell.angle_beta   90.00
_cell.angle_gamma   90.00
#
_symmetry.space_group_name_H-M   'P 1'
#
loop_
_entity.id
_entity.type
_entity.pdbx_description
1 polymer ?
#
loop_
_entity_poly.entity_id
_entity_poly.type
_entity_poly.pdbx_seq_one_letter_code
_entity_poly.pdbx_strand_id
1 'polypeptide(L)'
;AVDGMPMIRAMFLEYPNAYTQGTATQYQYLYGPYFLVAPIYQATKADEQGNDIRNGIYLPEGVWIDYFTGEKYDGNRILNNFAAPLWKLPVFVKNGAIIPLTNPNNNVNEIDKGIRIYELYPYGKSSFTEYDDDGVSEEYKRGKGVTTNIESEVGSKNDVTVTIHPAKGDFTGFVKEKVTE
;
A
#
# COMPACT_ATOMS: atom_id res chain seq x y z
N ALA A 1 14.33 5.05 -2.82
CA ALA A 1 15.80 5.07 -2.69
C ALA A 1 16.37 6.49 -2.72
N VAL A 2 15.78 7.41 -3.47
CA VAL A 2 16.30 8.78 -3.62
C VAL A 2 16.19 9.58 -2.32
N ASP A 3 15.12 9.42 -1.59
CA ASP A 3 14.84 10.09 -0.30
C ASP A 3 15.28 9.27 0.93
N GLY A 4 15.75 8.04 0.71
CA GLY A 4 16.16 7.14 1.77
C GLY A 4 15.01 6.55 2.59
N MET A 5 13.75 6.75 2.22
CA MET A 5 12.60 6.23 2.94
C MET A 5 12.50 4.70 2.76
N PRO A 6 12.61 3.90 3.85
CA PRO A 6 12.50 2.45 3.73
C PRO A 6 11.09 2.00 3.40
N MET A 7 10.98 0.89 2.67
CA MET A 7 9.68 0.31 2.30
C MET A 7 8.92 -0.20 3.53
N ILE A 8 9.61 -0.84 4.47
CA ILE A 8 9.06 -1.28 5.75
C ILE A 8 9.48 -0.28 6.81
N ARG A 9 8.53 0.30 7.52
CA ARG A 9 8.77 1.37 8.49
C ARG A 9 8.04 1.15 9.79
N ALA A 10 8.69 1.49 10.90
CA ALA A 10 8.02 1.59 12.18
C ALA A 10 6.99 2.74 12.16
N MET A 11 5.90 2.57 12.88
CA MET A 11 4.79 3.54 12.91
C MET A 11 5.22 4.95 13.30
N PHE A 12 6.17 5.08 14.23
CA PHE A 12 6.61 6.39 14.72
C PHE A 12 7.32 7.25 13.67
N LEU A 13 7.79 6.68 12.58
CA LEU A 13 8.47 7.44 11.52
C LEU A 13 7.50 8.36 10.75
N GLU A 14 6.24 7.95 10.62
CA GLU A 14 5.22 8.75 9.92
C GLU A 14 4.13 9.31 10.85
N TYR A 15 3.87 8.62 11.95
CA TYR A 15 2.82 8.98 12.90
C TYR A 15 3.38 9.12 14.31
N PRO A 16 4.30 10.09 14.57
CA PRO A 16 4.91 10.26 15.90
C PRO A 16 3.88 10.75 16.92
N ASN A 17 3.46 9.87 17.82
CA ASN A 17 2.55 10.19 18.92
C ASN A 17 2.75 9.23 20.10
N ALA A 18 1.99 9.39 21.18
CA ALA A 18 2.14 8.61 22.41
C ALA A 18 1.95 7.08 22.19
N TYR A 19 1.18 6.66 21.21
CA TYR A 19 1.00 5.24 20.91
C TYR A 19 2.17 4.65 20.12
N THR A 20 2.75 5.43 19.21
CA THR A 20 3.76 4.96 18.27
C THR A 20 5.18 5.07 18.80
N GLN A 21 5.44 5.97 19.75
CA GLN A 21 6.74 6.16 20.40
C GLN A 21 7.01 5.18 21.54
N GLY A 22 5.98 4.47 22.00
CA GLY A 22 6.08 3.43 23.01
C GLY A 22 6.07 2.01 22.43
N THR A 23 5.76 1.03 23.28
CA THR A 23 5.67 -0.39 22.89
C THR A 23 4.33 -0.79 22.32
N ALA A 24 3.32 0.08 22.35
CA ALA A 24 1.96 -0.24 21.94
C ALA A 24 1.83 -0.68 20.48
N THR A 25 2.69 -0.15 19.60
CA THR A 25 2.70 -0.47 18.16
C THR A 25 3.93 -1.27 17.72
N GLN A 26 4.70 -1.85 18.63
CA GLN A 26 5.94 -2.57 18.31
C GLN A 26 5.73 -3.79 17.38
N TYR A 27 4.52 -4.33 17.30
CA TYR A 27 4.15 -5.49 16.48
C TYR A 27 3.24 -5.11 15.31
N GLN A 28 3.34 -3.87 14.84
CA GLN A 28 2.71 -3.42 13.61
C GLN A 28 3.66 -2.46 12.89
N TYR A 29 3.52 -2.38 11.57
CA TYR A 29 4.41 -1.57 10.75
C TYR A 29 3.71 -1.09 9.49
N LEU A 30 4.30 -0.09 8.84
CA LEU A 30 3.88 0.38 7.52
C LEU A 30 4.69 -0.34 6.45
N TYR A 31 4.01 -0.70 5.37
CA TYR A 31 4.62 -1.23 4.15
C TYR A 31 4.22 -0.36 2.96
N GLY A 32 5.22 0.27 2.33
CA GLY A 32 4.96 1.30 1.34
C GLY A 32 4.14 2.46 1.92
N PRO A 33 3.58 3.34 1.09
CA PRO A 33 2.85 4.52 1.56
C PRO A 33 1.43 4.21 2.06
N TYR A 34 0.88 3.02 1.77
CA TYR A 34 -0.55 2.78 1.92
C TYR A 34 -0.94 1.61 2.82
N PHE A 35 -0.02 0.70 3.12
CA PHE A 35 -0.35 -0.49 3.91
C PHE A 35 0.07 -0.34 5.37
N LEU A 36 -0.83 -0.75 6.27
CA LEU A 36 -0.55 -1.03 7.67
C LEU A 36 -0.68 -2.53 7.90
N VAL A 37 0.37 -3.14 8.43
CA VAL A 37 0.44 -4.58 8.67
C VAL A 37 0.51 -4.82 10.17
N ALA A 38 -0.41 -5.65 10.69
CA ALA A 38 -0.57 -5.93 12.12
C ALA A 38 -0.60 -7.43 12.40
N PRO A 39 0.54 -8.14 12.30
CA PRO A 39 0.58 -9.60 12.45
C PRO A 39 0.07 -10.05 13.82
N ILE A 40 -0.49 -11.26 13.86
CA ILE A 40 -0.71 -12.01 15.10
C ILE A 40 0.67 -12.51 15.54
N TYR A 41 1.21 -11.93 16.61
CA TYR A 41 2.61 -12.12 17.02
C TYR A 41 2.78 -13.03 18.23
N GLN A 42 1.68 -13.51 18.80
CA GLN A 42 1.69 -14.40 19.96
C GLN A 42 0.50 -15.36 19.90
N ALA A 43 0.61 -16.46 20.64
CA ALA A 43 -0.51 -17.38 20.79
C ALA A 43 -1.70 -16.67 21.41
N THR A 44 -2.87 -16.82 20.81
CA THR A 44 -4.14 -16.30 21.29
C THR A 44 -5.11 -17.46 21.53
N LYS A 45 -6.17 -17.20 22.31
CA LYS A 45 -7.27 -18.15 22.40
C LYS A 45 -8.16 -17.92 21.17
N ALA A 46 -8.26 -18.93 20.33
CA ALA A 46 -9.13 -18.86 19.16
C ALA A 46 -10.60 -18.68 19.57
N ASP A 47 -11.35 -17.95 18.73
CA ASP A 47 -12.80 -17.85 18.86
C ASP A 47 -13.50 -19.18 18.45
N GLU A 48 -14.83 -19.21 18.53
CA GLU A 48 -15.64 -20.39 18.18
C GLU A 48 -15.52 -20.78 16.69
N GLN A 49 -15.10 -19.85 15.84
CA GLN A 49 -14.88 -20.04 14.41
C GLN A 49 -13.43 -20.46 14.08
N GLY A 50 -12.56 -20.56 15.09
CA GLY A 50 -11.15 -20.92 14.92
C GLY A 50 -10.25 -19.75 14.48
N ASN A 51 -10.71 -18.50 14.65
CA ASN A 51 -9.87 -17.34 14.39
C ASN A 51 -9.09 -16.94 15.63
N ASP A 52 -7.86 -16.53 15.44
CA ASP A 52 -7.09 -15.85 16.48
C ASP A 52 -7.50 -14.38 16.60
N ILE A 53 -7.34 -13.83 17.79
CA ILE A 53 -7.76 -12.46 18.11
C ILE A 53 -6.53 -11.55 18.20
N ARG A 54 -6.48 -10.54 17.35
CA ARG A 54 -5.48 -9.48 17.42
C ARG A 54 -6.05 -8.25 18.14
N ASN A 55 -5.44 -7.90 19.26
CA ASN A 55 -5.77 -6.68 20.03
C ASN A 55 -4.68 -5.63 19.84
N GLY A 56 -5.03 -4.36 20.08
CA GLY A 56 -4.09 -3.26 20.11
C GLY A 56 -3.57 -2.86 18.74
N ILE A 57 -4.38 -2.94 17.68
CA ILE A 57 -4.03 -2.39 16.37
C ILE A 57 -4.31 -0.89 16.38
N TYR A 58 -3.28 -0.07 16.37
CA TYR A 58 -3.45 1.37 16.24
C TYR A 58 -3.65 1.75 14.77
N LEU A 59 -4.80 2.30 14.46
CA LEU A 59 -5.11 2.89 13.16
C LEU A 59 -4.89 4.41 13.25
N PRO A 60 -3.91 4.98 12.53
CA PRO A 60 -3.71 6.43 12.46
C PRO A 60 -4.91 7.17 11.89
N GLU A 61 -4.90 8.51 11.96
CA GLU A 61 -5.94 9.36 11.39
C GLU A 61 -6.23 9.01 9.91
N GLY A 62 -7.52 9.06 9.54
CA GLY A 62 -8.03 8.71 8.22
C GLY A 62 -8.97 7.51 8.27
N VAL A 63 -9.24 6.91 7.13
CA VAL A 63 -10.04 5.69 7.01
C VAL A 63 -9.13 4.55 6.51
N TRP A 64 -9.24 3.40 7.16
CA TRP A 64 -8.47 2.21 6.84
C TRP A 64 -9.41 1.08 6.42
N ILE A 65 -9.01 0.32 5.44
CA ILE A 65 -9.82 -0.73 4.82
C ILE A 65 -9.12 -2.06 5.03
N ASP A 66 -9.78 -3.04 5.64
CA ASP A 66 -9.27 -4.42 5.67
C ASP A 66 -9.07 -4.90 4.23
N TYR A 67 -7.83 -5.19 3.87
CA TYR A 67 -7.44 -5.56 2.51
C TYR A 67 -8.19 -6.78 1.97
N PHE A 68 -8.60 -7.69 2.84
CA PHE A 68 -9.23 -8.95 2.43
C PHE A 68 -10.76 -8.90 2.44
N THR A 69 -11.36 -8.10 3.30
CA THR A 69 -12.82 -8.05 3.46
C THR A 69 -13.44 -6.80 2.85
N GLY A 70 -12.66 -5.74 2.67
CA GLY A 70 -13.15 -4.44 2.25
C GLY A 70 -13.85 -3.65 3.38
N GLU A 71 -13.87 -4.18 4.61
CA GLU A 71 -14.48 -3.50 5.76
C GLU A 71 -13.70 -2.23 6.11
N LYS A 72 -14.45 -1.14 6.36
CA LYS A 72 -13.88 0.18 6.63
C LYS A 72 -13.85 0.47 8.13
N TYR A 73 -12.73 1.00 8.58
CA TYR A 73 -12.49 1.42 9.97
C TYR A 73 -12.07 2.88 10.00
N ASP A 74 -12.75 3.67 10.83
CA ASP A 74 -12.27 5.01 11.12
C ASP A 74 -10.97 4.91 11.91
N GLY A 75 -10.01 5.75 11.56
CA GLY A 75 -8.73 5.85 12.24
C GLY A 75 -8.77 6.66 13.52
N ASN A 76 -7.58 7.06 13.98
CA ASN A 76 -7.34 7.73 15.26
C ASN A 76 -7.85 6.92 16.47
N ARG A 77 -7.71 5.60 16.38
CA ARG A 77 -8.17 4.68 17.45
C ARG A 77 -7.33 3.41 17.53
N ILE A 78 -7.52 2.68 18.61
CA ILE A 78 -7.03 1.32 18.78
C ILE A 78 -8.18 0.35 18.47
N LEU A 79 -7.95 -0.54 17.52
CA LEU A 79 -8.84 -1.64 17.16
C LEU A 79 -8.50 -2.85 18.04
N ASN A 80 -9.49 -3.36 18.74
CA ASN A 80 -9.42 -4.58 19.53
C ASN A 80 -10.39 -5.63 19.00
N ASN A 81 -10.19 -6.87 19.41
CA ASN A 81 -11.01 -8.01 19.02
C ASN A 81 -11.06 -8.23 17.50
N PHE A 82 -9.99 -7.86 16.81
CA PHE A 82 -9.90 -8.15 15.38
C PHE A 82 -9.61 -9.64 15.19
N ALA A 83 -10.60 -10.34 14.64
CA ALA A 83 -10.54 -11.78 14.41
C ALA A 83 -9.97 -12.10 13.02
N ALA A 84 -8.97 -12.95 12.97
CA ALA A 84 -8.42 -13.47 11.72
C ALA A 84 -7.92 -14.91 11.92
N PRO A 85 -8.13 -15.80 10.94
CA PRO A 85 -7.50 -17.10 11.00
C PRO A 85 -5.97 -16.95 10.95
N LEU A 86 -5.24 -17.82 11.63
CA LEU A 86 -3.78 -17.69 11.80
C LEU A 86 -3.01 -17.59 10.46
N TRP A 87 -3.54 -18.21 9.40
CA TRP A 87 -2.94 -18.14 8.06
C TRP A 87 -3.12 -16.78 7.37
N LYS A 88 -3.98 -15.92 7.87
CA LYS A 88 -4.29 -14.62 7.28
C LYS A 88 -3.55 -13.51 8.02
N LEU A 89 -2.65 -12.83 7.33
CA LEU A 89 -1.99 -11.65 7.87
C LEU A 89 -2.97 -10.45 7.89
N PRO A 90 -3.29 -9.86 9.05
CA PRO A 90 -4.08 -8.64 9.09
C PRO A 90 -3.35 -7.48 8.38
N VAL A 91 -3.95 -6.98 7.31
CA VAL A 91 -3.45 -5.89 6.48
C VAL A 91 -4.56 -4.88 6.25
N PHE A 92 -4.24 -3.61 6.45
CA PHE A 92 -5.16 -2.49 6.22
C PHE A 92 -4.58 -1.57 5.16
N VAL A 93 -5.44 -1.11 4.26
CA VAL A 93 -5.10 -0.15 3.21
C VAL A 93 -5.66 1.21 3.59
N LYS A 94 -4.85 2.24 3.41
CA LYS A 94 -5.30 3.62 3.61
C LYS A 94 -6.28 4.02 2.51
N ASN A 95 -7.42 4.60 2.87
CA ASN A 95 -8.36 5.14 1.91
C ASN A 95 -7.70 6.26 1.08
N GLY A 96 -7.96 6.28 -0.22
CA GLY A 96 -7.25 7.13 -1.19
C GLY A 96 -6.02 6.47 -1.82
N ALA A 97 -5.71 5.20 -1.48
CA ALA A 97 -4.56 4.51 -2.04
C ALA A 97 -4.71 4.24 -3.54
N ILE A 98 -3.59 4.35 -4.25
CA ILE A 98 -3.40 3.91 -5.64
C ILE A 98 -2.23 2.94 -5.61
N ILE A 99 -2.48 1.65 -5.79
CA ILE A 99 -1.50 0.60 -5.61
C ILE A 99 -1.15 -0.01 -6.97
N PRO A 100 0.09 0.17 -7.45
CA PRO A 100 0.52 -0.48 -8.67
C PRO A 100 0.75 -1.97 -8.42
N LEU A 101 0.22 -2.78 -9.32
CA LEU A 101 0.36 -4.23 -9.32
C LEU A 101 0.96 -4.71 -10.64
N THR A 102 1.42 -5.95 -10.64
CA THR A 102 1.85 -6.66 -11.85
C THR A 102 0.97 -7.88 -12.09
N ASN A 103 1.05 -8.47 -13.28
CA ASN A 103 0.48 -9.80 -13.51
C ASN A 103 1.00 -10.80 -12.47
N PRO A 104 0.22 -11.82 -12.08
CA PRO A 104 0.69 -12.90 -11.22
C PRO A 104 1.96 -13.54 -11.82
N ASN A 105 3.03 -13.61 -11.04
CA ASN A 105 4.32 -14.14 -11.49
C ASN A 105 5.10 -14.74 -10.32
N ASN A 106 6.08 -15.57 -10.61
CA ASN A 106 6.96 -16.19 -9.62
C ASN A 106 8.29 -15.44 -9.44
N ASN A 107 8.63 -14.57 -10.38
CA ASN A 107 9.85 -13.76 -10.32
C ASN A 107 9.75 -12.54 -11.25
N VAL A 108 10.61 -11.56 -11.05
CA VAL A 108 10.60 -10.28 -11.77
C VAL A 108 10.79 -10.39 -13.28
N ASN A 109 11.36 -11.49 -13.77
CA ASN A 109 11.56 -11.70 -15.22
C ASN A 109 10.26 -12.11 -15.95
N GLU A 110 9.25 -12.51 -15.19
CA GLU A 110 7.93 -12.91 -15.69
C GLU A 110 6.92 -11.76 -15.66
N ILE A 111 7.35 -10.57 -15.22
CA ILE A 111 6.51 -9.37 -15.25
C ILE A 111 6.25 -8.97 -16.70
N ASP A 112 4.98 -8.90 -17.07
CA ASP A 112 4.57 -8.35 -18.36
C ASP A 112 4.68 -6.82 -18.33
N LYS A 113 5.70 -6.30 -18.98
CA LYS A 113 5.96 -4.85 -19.05
C LYS A 113 4.97 -4.10 -19.95
N GLY A 114 4.15 -4.81 -20.72
CA GLY A 114 3.09 -4.26 -21.56
C GLY A 114 1.77 -4.05 -20.79
N ILE A 115 1.67 -4.53 -19.55
CA ILE A 115 0.48 -4.39 -18.72
C ILE A 115 0.78 -3.53 -17.50
N ARG A 116 -0.20 -2.72 -17.12
CA ARG A 116 -0.25 -1.91 -15.92
C ARG A 116 -1.53 -2.21 -15.19
N ILE A 117 -1.46 -2.54 -13.91
CA ILE A 117 -2.63 -2.80 -13.07
C ILE A 117 -2.59 -1.85 -11.89
N TYR A 118 -3.70 -1.16 -11.61
CA TYR A 118 -3.84 -0.31 -10.44
C TYR A 118 -5.03 -0.73 -9.60
N GLU A 119 -4.77 -1.12 -8.37
CA GLU A 119 -5.81 -1.31 -7.38
C GLU A 119 -6.11 0.03 -6.70
N LEU A 120 -7.36 0.48 -6.79
CA LEU A 120 -7.77 1.80 -6.36
C LEU A 120 -8.69 1.74 -5.14
N TYR A 121 -8.43 2.61 -4.16
CA TYR A 121 -9.27 2.84 -2.98
C TYR A 121 -9.76 4.30 -2.97
N PRO A 122 -10.72 4.67 -3.84
CA PRO A 122 -11.06 6.06 -4.11
C PRO A 122 -11.57 6.80 -2.86
N TYR A 123 -11.00 7.98 -2.62
CA TYR A 123 -11.42 8.87 -1.54
C TYR A 123 -10.97 10.31 -1.83
N GLY A 124 -11.94 11.21 -2.03
CA GLY A 124 -11.64 12.60 -2.37
C GLY A 124 -10.74 12.68 -3.61
N LYS A 125 -9.63 13.40 -3.49
CA LYS A 125 -8.61 13.49 -4.52
C LYS A 125 -7.30 12.88 -4.01
N SER A 126 -6.72 11.98 -4.78
CA SER A 126 -5.46 11.33 -4.47
C SER A 126 -4.56 11.21 -5.70
N SER A 127 -3.26 11.07 -5.50
CA SER A 127 -2.29 10.89 -6.58
C SER A 127 -1.18 9.95 -6.16
N PHE A 128 -0.61 9.27 -7.16
CA PHE A 128 0.55 8.42 -7.01
C PHE A 128 1.50 8.63 -8.18
N THR A 129 2.80 8.69 -7.92
CA THR A 129 3.83 8.74 -8.96
C THR A 129 4.54 7.41 -9.03
N GLU A 130 4.26 6.66 -10.08
CA GLU A 130 5.00 5.44 -10.41
C GLU A 130 6.37 5.83 -10.97
N TYR A 131 7.41 5.12 -10.53
CA TYR A 131 8.76 5.21 -11.06
C TYR A 131 9.17 3.86 -11.64
N ASP A 132 9.82 3.87 -12.79
CA ASP A 132 10.32 2.68 -13.47
C ASP A 132 11.71 2.96 -14.04
N ASP A 133 12.60 1.96 -14.00
CA ASP A 133 13.93 1.97 -14.61
C ASP A 133 14.29 0.56 -15.13
N ASP A 134 15.52 0.34 -15.56
CA ASP A 134 15.94 -0.97 -16.06
C ASP A 134 16.08 -2.05 -14.98
N GLY A 135 16.06 -1.67 -13.70
CA GLY A 135 16.15 -2.57 -12.54
C GLY A 135 17.50 -3.28 -12.37
N VAL A 136 18.49 -2.96 -13.18
CA VAL A 136 19.78 -3.69 -13.26
C VAL A 136 20.99 -2.77 -13.16
N SER A 137 20.99 -1.65 -13.90
CA SER A 137 22.13 -0.75 -13.97
C SER A 137 22.02 0.42 -12.99
N GLU A 138 23.10 1.21 -12.88
CA GLU A 138 23.10 2.46 -12.12
C GLU A 138 22.76 3.70 -12.97
N GLU A 139 22.22 3.51 -14.18
CA GLU A 139 21.86 4.60 -15.08
C GLU A 139 20.81 5.55 -14.50
N TYR A 140 20.00 5.08 -13.53
CA TYR A 140 19.08 5.93 -12.77
C TYR A 140 19.79 7.11 -12.11
N LYS A 141 21.06 6.98 -11.69
CA LYS A 141 21.89 8.06 -11.14
C LYS A 141 22.20 9.14 -12.18
N ARG A 142 22.02 8.83 -13.45
CA ARG A 142 22.18 9.74 -14.59
C ARG A 142 20.85 10.24 -15.15
N GLY A 143 19.76 10.01 -14.42
CA GLY A 143 18.42 10.41 -14.80
C GLY A 143 17.75 9.47 -15.81
N LYS A 144 18.27 8.26 -16.00
CA LYS A 144 17.65 7.24 -16.85
C LYS A 144 16.57 6.50 -16.03
N GLY A 145 15.36 6.96 -16.16
CA GLY A 145 14.18 6.40 -15.54
C GLY A 145 12.94 7.10 -16.07
N VAL A 146 11.80 6.54 -15.79
CA VAL A 146 10.49 7.05 -16.22
C VAL A 146 9.59 7.26 -15.02
N THR A 147 8.88 8.35 -15.00
CA THR A 147 7.82 8.61 -14.03
C THR A 147 6.48 8.74 -14.72
N THR A 148 5.45 8.15 -14.13
CA THR A 148 4.05 8.30 -14.56
C THR A 148 3.23 8.73 -13.36
N ASN A 149 2.48 9.83 -13.48
CA ASN A 149 1.58 10.27 -12.43
C ASN A 149 0.17 9.75 -12.69
N ILE A 150 -0.44 9.18 -11.65
CA ILE A 150 -1.81 8.67 -11.65
C ILE A 150 -2.60 9.45 -10.62
N GLU A 151 -3.76 9.96 -11.00
CA GLU A 151 -4.67 10.67 -10.13
C GLU A 151 -6.02 9.94 -10.07
N SER A 152 -6.65 9.96 -8.89
CA SER A 152 -8.01 9.48 -8.67
C SER A 152 -8.80 10.57 -7.97
N GLU A 153 -9.99 10.87 -8.48
CA GLU A 153 -10.89 11.88 -7.92
C GLU A 153 -12.31 11.35 -7.84
N VAL A 154 -12.92 11.49 -6.66
CA VAL A 154 -14.32 11.14 -6.43
C VAL A 154 -15.17 12.37 -6.66
N GLY A 155 -16.04 12.31 -7.66
CA GLY A 155 -16.97 13.38 -8.00
C GLY A 155 -18.19 13.44 -7.08
N SER A 156 -19.00 14.49 -7.26
CA SER A 156 -20.18 14.77 -6.41
C SER A 156 -21.30 13.73 -6.51
N LYS A 157 -21.28 12.90 -7.56
CA LYS A 157 -22.25 11.80 -7.78
C LYS A 157 -21.68 10.42 -7.42
N ASN A 158 -20.57 10.39 -6.66
CA ASN A 158 -19.80 9.19 -6.36
C ASN A 158 -19.21 8.49 -7.62
N ASP A 159 -19.13 9.20 -8.73
CA ASP A 159 -18.35 8.79 -9.89
C ASP A 159 -16.85 8.90 -9.56
N VAL A 160 -16.06 8.00 -10.09
CA VAL A 160 -14.60 8.02 -9.90
C VAL A 160 -13.95 8.32 -11.25
N THR A 161 -13.18 9.39 -11.28
CA THR A 161 -12.34 9.73 -12.44
C THR A 161 -10.90 9.33 -12.15
N VAL A 162 -10.32 8.52 -13.02
CA VAL A 162 -8.91 8.13 -12.97
C VAL A 162 -8.19 8.77 -14.15
N THR A 163 -7.11 9.51 -13.87
CA THR A 163 -6.30 10.15 -14.88
C THR A 163 -4.88 9.59 -14.84
N ILE A 164 -4.43 9.03 -15.94
CA ILE A 164 -3.06 8.58 -16.12
C ILE A 164 -2.36 9.60 -17.02
N HIS A 165 -1.39 10.31 -16.46
CA HIS A 165 -0.64 11.32 -17.19
C HIS A 165 0.41 10.68 -18.11
N PRO A 166 0.83 11.37 -19.18
CA PRO A 166 1.91 10.90 -20.02
C PRO A 166 3.19 10.62 -19.22
N ALA A 167 3.83 9.51 -19.54
CA ALA A 167 5.12 9.13 -18.95
C ALA A 167 6.20 10.17 -19.29
N LYS A 168 7.04 10.50 -18.31
CA LYS A 168 8.15 11.44 -18.43
C LYS A 168 9.47 10.72 -18.20
N GLY A 169 10.44 10.93 -19.06
CA GLY A 169 11.74 10.29 -19.02
C GLY A 169 11.87 9.15 -20.03
N ASP A 170 12.97 8.42 -19.96
CA ASP A 170 13.28 7.28 -20.84
C ASP A 170 14.37 6.41 -20.23
N PHE A 171 14.36 5.13 -20.55
CA PHE A 171 15.47 4.19 -20.32
C PHE A 171 15.44 3.06 -21.34
N THR A 172 16.54 2.37 -21.51
CA THR A 172 16.66 1.27 -22.48
C THR A 172 15.75 0.10 -22.09
N GLY A 173 14.82 -0.24 -22.96
CA GLY A 173 13.83 -1.31 -22.72
C GLY A 173 12.50 -0.83 -22.14
N PHE A 174 12.29 0.48 -22.03
CA PHE A 174 11.00 1.02 -21.63
C PHE A 174 9.90 0.73 -22.67
N VAL A 175 8.83 0.09 -22.24
CA VAL A 175 7.65 -0.17 -23.06
C VAL A 175 6.71 1.02 -22.97
N LYS A 176 6.57 1.77 -24.08
CA LYS A 176 5.81 3.04 -24.12
C LYS A 176 4.31 2.84 -24.17
N GLU A 177 3.87 1.80 -24.86
CA GLU A 177 2.45 1.46 -24.99
C GLU A 177 2.11 0.36 -24.00
N LYS A 178 1.21 0.65 -23.07
CA LYS A 178 0.78 -0.31 -22.04
C LYS A 178 -0.74 -0.38 -21.99
N VAL A 179 -1.27 -1.59 -21.85
CA VAL A 179 -2.65 -1.80 -21.45
C VAL A 179 -2.77 -1.49 -19.94
N THR A 180 -3.81 -0.77 -19.57
CA THR A 180 -4.05 -0.43 -18.15
C THR A 180 -5.37 -1.03 -17.69
N GLU A 181 -5.33 -1.75 -16.60
CA GLU A 181 -6.45 -2.40 -15.91
C GLU A 181 -6.68 -1.79 -14.53
#